data_bdd8ac23c86f172d2435081b28d24a2e
#
_entry.id   bdd8ac23c86f172d2435081b28d24a2e
#
_cell.length_a   1.000
_cell.length_b   1.000
_cell.length_c   1.000
_cell.angle_alpha   90.00
_cell.angle_beta   90.00
_cell.angle_gamma   90.00
#
_symmetry.space_group_name_H-M   'P 1'
#
loop_
_entity.id
_entity.type
_entity.pdbx_description
1 polymer ?
#
loop_
_entity_poly.entity_id
_entity_poly.type
_entity_poly.pdbx_seq_one_letter_code
_entity_poly.pdbx_strand_id
1 'polypeptide(L)'
;MLLSKLLSRTTFDSYADFKKNYELRVPARFNFARDVVDAWAEADPRKRALVWLNDRGERREFTFAEISELSKKAANYLSSLGLKKGDRVLTLLKRNWQYWVTAVACHRMGVVIIPASVQLATKDIVYRVNFAGIRAIIATDDEWSQRQVEEAAKQCTGLDYLLLARGGKEGWLDYDRGIAEAPAEFNMPEIYNTDILLSYFTSGTTGMPKLVVHDQTYPLGHIVTAKFW
;
A
#
# COMPACT_ATOMS: atom_id res chain seq x y z
N MET A 1 22.24 11.62 0.31
CA MET A 1 21.09 11.23 -0.55
C MET A 1 20.66 9.80 -0.20
N LEU A 2 19.35 9.48 -0.23
CA LEU A 2 18.88 8.12 0.13
C LEU A 2 19.45 7.04 -0.83
N LEU A 3 19.53 7.32 -2.12
CA LEU A 3 20.06 6.36 -3.11
C LEU A 3 21.50 5.93 -2.83
N SER A 4 22.36 6.80 -2.28
CA SER A 4 23.75 6.42 -1.98
C SER A 4 23.88 5.42 -0.82
N LYS A 5 22.82 5.21 -0.04
CA LYS A 5 22.75 4.15 0.97
C LYS A 5 22.48 2.79 0.33
N LEU A 6 21.81 2.78 -0.84
CA LEU A 6 21.33 1.58 -1.52
C LEU A 6 22.15 1.22 -2.76
N LEU A 7 22.77 2.20 -3.41
CA LEU A 7 23.58 2.00 -4.61
C LEU A 7 25.04 2.38 -4.34
N SER A 8 25.97 1.56 -4.80
CA SER A 8 27.40 1.87 -4.75
C SER A 8 27.75 3.06 -5.66
N ARG A 9 27.05 3.17 -6.82
CA ARG A 9 27.14 4.26 -7.80
C ARG A 9 25.76 4.67 -8.28
N THR A 10 25.58 5.97 -8.58
CA THR A 10 24.32 6.54 -9.06
C THR A 10 24.40 7.10 -10.48
N THR A 11 25.60 7.09 -11.08
CA THR A 11 25.87 7.53 -12.46
C THR A 11 26.80 6.55 -13.15
N PHE A 12 26.61 6.34 -14.44
CA PHE A 12 27.36 5.39 -15.27
C PHE A 12 27.64 6.04 -16.63
N ASP A 13 28.80 5.78 -17.20
CA ASP A 13 29.27 6.40 -18.45
C ASP A 13 28.66 5.72 -19.69
N SER A 14 28.21 4.46 -19.55
CA SER A 14 27.61 3.68 -20.62
C SER A 14 26.78 2.54 -20.07
N TYR A 15 25.98 1.88 -20.92
CA TYR A 15 25.26 0.65 -20.56
C TYR A 15 26.23 -0.49 -20.16
N ALA A 16 27.37 -0.59 -20.80
CA ALA A 16 28.39 -1.58 -20.44
C ALA A 16 28.93 -1.32 -19.03
N ASP A 17 29.21 -0.05 -18.71
CA ASP A 17 29.64 0.38 -17.38
C ASP A 17 28.54 0.09 -16.34
N PHE A 18 27.25 0.45 -16.65
CA PHE A 18 26.12 0.12 -15.80
C PHE A 18 26.03 -1.39 -15.52
N LYS A 19 26.03 -2.21 -16.57
CA LYS A 19 25.90 -3.67 -16.43
C LYS A 19 27.04 -4.29 -15.61
N LYS A 20 28.24 -3.73 -15.68
CA LYS A 20 29.42 -4.22 -14.94
C LYS A 20 29.41 -3.77 -13.47
N ASN A 21 28.97 -2.54 -13.20
CA ASN A 21 29.21 -1.87 -11.93
C ASN A 21 27.94 -1.49 -11.15
N TYR A 22 26.75 -1.84 -11.68
CA TYR A 22 25.50 -1.66 -10.92
C TYR A 22 25.44 -2.67 -9.78
N GLU A 23 25.41 -2.17 -8.57
CA GLU A 23 25.30 -2.97 -7.36
C GLU A 23 24.24 -2.38 -6.44
N LEU A 24 23.23 -3.19 -6.15
CA LEU A 24 22.14 -2.85 -5.23
C LEU A 24 22.40 -3.50 -3.86
N ARG A 25 22.51 -2.67 -2.84
CA ARG A 25 22.56 -3.12 -1.45
C ARG A 25 21.14 -3.33 -0.93
N VAL A 26 20.88 -4.53 -0.44
CA VAL A 26 19.57 -4.93 0.11
C VAL A 26 19.71 -5.11 1.62
N PRO A 27 19.31 -4.12 2.43
CA PRO A 27 19.36 -4.26 3.89
C PRO A 27 18.39 -5.34 4.38
N ALA A 28 18.82 -6.17 5.34
CA ALA A 28 18.01 -7.27 5.88
C ALA A 28 16.68 -6.82 6.49
N ARG A 29 16.62 -5.59 6.99
CA ARG A 29 15.42 -4.99 7.59
C ARG A 29 14.90 -3.81 6.76
N PHE A 30 15.05 -3.84 5.43
CA PHE A 30 14.52 -2.79 4.59
C PHE A 30 12.99 -2.71 4.73
N ASN A 31 12.48 -1.47 4.91
CA ASN A 31 11.06 -1.16 4.93
C ASN A 31 10.81 0.17 4.23
N PHE A 32 9.98 0.17 3.20
CA PHE A 32 9.73 1.36 2.38
C PHE A 32 9.19 2.55 3.19
N ALA A 33 8.32 2.31 4.16
CA ALA A 33 7.76 3.38 5.00
C ALA A 33 8.85 4.08 5.82
N ARG A 34 9.73 3.31 6.49
CA ARG A 34 10.80 3.85 7.32
C ARG A 34 11.97 4.39 6.48
N ASP A 35 12.48 3.55 5.56
CA ASP A 35 13.78 3.82 4.92
C ASP A 35 13.66 4.78 3.73
N VAL A 36 12.43 5.02 3.25
CA VAL A 36 12.18 5.97 2.15
C VAL A 36 11.29 7.12 2.61
N VAL A 37 10.07 6.83 3.08
CA VAL A 37 9.10 7.88 3.40
C VAL A 37 9.54 8.70 4.61
N ASP A 38 9.83 8.03 5.73
CA ASP A 38 10.27 8.72 6.96
C ASP A 38 11.65 9.37 6.77
N ALA A 39 12.56 8.71 6.06
CA ALA A 39 13.89 9.26 5.79
C ALA A 39 13.83 10.53 4.91
N TRP A 40 12.87 10.64 3.97
CA TRP A 40 12.64 11.91 3.26
C TRP A 40 11.94 12.94 4.13
N ALA A 41 10.99 12.54 4.98
CA ALA A 41 10.32 13.44 5.93
C ALA A 41 11.31 14.08 6.91
N GLU A 42 12.35 13.34 7.33
CA GLU A 42 13.44 13.87 8.17
C GLU A 42 14.40 14.77 7.39
N ALA A 43 14.81 14.36 6.19
CA ALA A 43 15.81 15.08 5.39
C ALA A 43 15.27 16.40 4.80
N ASP A 44 14.02 16.42 4.38
CA ASP A 44 13.33 17.59 3.84
C ASP A 44 11.81 17.48 4.08
N PRO A 45 11.33 17.93 5.24
CA PRO A 45 9.91 17.81 5.62
C PRO A 45 8.93 18.45 4.63
N ARG A 46 9.38 19.47 3.89
CA ARG A 46 8.55 20.20 2.91
C ARG A 46 8.63 19.63 1.50
N LYS A 47 9.46 18.62 1.28
CA LYS A 47 9.57 17.97 -0.02
C LYS A 47 8.24 17.35 -0.41
N ARG A 48 7.75 17.74 -1.60
CA ARG A 48 6.51 17.20 -2.16
C ARG A 48 6.67 15.72 -2.49
N ALA A 49 5.76 14.91 -1.92
CA ALA A 49 5.71 13.46 -2.11
C ALA A 49 4.65 13.05 -3.12
N LEU A 50 3.48 13.69 -3.10
CA LEU A 50 2.34 13.32 -3.92
C LEU A 50 1.57 14.58 -4.36
N VAL A 51 1.19 14.62 -5.62
CA VAL A 51 0.16 15.52 -6.14
C VAL A 51 -1.01 14.67 -6.60
N TRP A 52 -2.16 14.88 -6.00
CA TRP A 52 -3.39 14.19 -6.34
C TRP A 52 -4.37 15.15 -6.99
N LEU A 53 -4.98 14.70 -8.09
CA LEU A 53 -6.06 15.38 -8.79
C LEU A 53 -7.15 14.37 -9.12
N ASN A 54 -8.41 14.84 -9.14
CA ASN A 54 -9.52 14.03 -9.62
C ASN A 54 -10.24 14.72 -10.80
N ASP A 55 -11.21 14.03 -11.34
CA ASP A 55 -12.05 14.47 -12.47
C ASP A 55 -13.02 15.61 -12.13
N ARG A 56 -13.20 15.91 -10.84
CA ARG A 56 -13.99 17.06 -10.35
C ARG A 56 -13.16 18.34 -10.17
N GLY A 57 -11.87 18.29 -10.53
CA GLY A 57 -10.95 19.42 -10.39
C GLY A 57 -10.41 19.62 -8.97
N GLU A 58 -10.69 18.71 -8.04
CA GLU A 58 -10.09 18.75 -6.71
C GLU A 58 -8.59 18.46 -6.83
N ARG A 59 -7.76 19.28 -6.20
CA ARG A 59 -6.31 19.14 -6.16
C ARG A 59 -5.83 19.11 -4.72
N ARG A 60 -4.96 18.18 -4.40
CA ARG A 60 -4.30 18.08 -3.09
C ARG A 60 -2.82 17.74 -3.27
N GLU A 61 -1.98 18.42 -2.53
CA GLU A 61 -0.55 18.11 -2.47
C GLU A 61 -0.21 17.61 -1.08
N PHE A 62 0.74 16.69 -1.03
CA PHE A 62 1.25 16.14 0.21
C PHE A 62 2.78 16.18 0.20
N THR A 63 3.35 16.59 1.30
CA THR A 63 4.77 16.45 1.58
C THR A 63 5.09 15.06 2.10
N PHE A 64 6.39 14.68 2.13
CA PHE A 64 6.80 13.44 2.76
C PHE A 64 6.49 13.42 4.27
N ALA A 65 6.56 14.55 4.95
CA ALA A 65 6.18 14.66 6.35
C ALA A 65 4.71 14.32 6.57
N GLU A 66 3.80 14.88 5.74
CA GLU A 66 2.37 14.59 5.81
C GLU A 66 2.05 13.13 5.48
N ILE A 67 2.69 12.53 4.46
CA ILE A 67 2.50 11.09 4.15
C ILE A 67 3.03 10.21 5.29
N SER A 68 4.17 10.57 5.89
CA SER A 68 4.69 9.86 7.07
C SER A 68 3.69 9.89 8.22
N GLU A 69 3.19 11.07 8.58
CA GLU A 69 2.21 11.24 9.66
C GLU A 69 0.91 10.49 9.38
N LEU A 70 0.29 10.74 8.22
CA LEU A 70 -0.98 10.09 7.84
C LEU A 70 -0.85 8.56 7.80
N SER A 71 0.29 8.03 7.32
CA SER A 71 0.51 6.59 7.31
C SER A 71 0.71 5.98 8.70
N LYS A 72 1.27 6.73 9.66
CA LYS A 72 1.35 6.31 11.06
C LYS A 72 -0.02 6.27 11.71
N LYS A 73 -0.83 7.30 11.48
CA LYS A 73 -2.23 7.35 11.92
C LYS A 73 -3.07 6.21 11.33
N ALA A 74 -2.94 5.96 10.02
CA ALA A 74 -3.63 4.85 9.37
C ALA A 74 -3.17 3.49 9.93
N ALA A 75 -1.87 3.32 10.21
CA ALA A 75 -1.34 2.12 10.83
C ALA A 75 -1.90 1.90 12.25
N ASN A 76 -1.98 2.96 13.06
CA ASN A 76 -2.59 2.89 14.40
C ASN A 76 -4.09 2.52 14.31
N TYR A 77 -4.81 3.16 13.39
CA TYR A 77 -6.24 2.83 13.21
C TYR A 77 -6.44 1.37 12.79
N LEU A 78 -5.71 0.90 11.78
CA LEU A 78 -5.81 -0.49 11.34
C LEU A 78 -5.37 -1.48 12.45
N SER A 79 -4.35 -1.12 13.23
CA SER A 79 -3.92 -1.93 14.39
C SER A 79 -4.96 -1.97 15.50
N SER A 80 -5.69 -0.89 15.75
CA SER A 80 -6.78 -0.86 16.75
C SER A 80 -7.94 -1.78 16.38
N LEU A 81 -8.10 -2.08 15.08
CA LEU A 81 -9.04 -3.09 14.58
C LEU A 81 -8.48 -4.54 14.69
N GLY A 82 -7.26 -4.71 15.23
CA GLY A 82 -6.63 -6.04 15.39
C GLY A 82 -5.93 -6.56 14.14
N LEU A 83 -5.71 -5.72 13.13
CA LEU A 83 -4.85 -6.07 11.98
C LEU A 83 -3.38 -6.01 12.40
N LYS A 84 -2.59 -7.00 11.99
CA LYS A 84 -1.19 -7.17 12.38
C LYS A 84 -0.34 -7.70 11.22
N LYS A 85 0.97 -7.75 11.42
CA LYS A 85 1.93 -8.30 10.46
C LYS A 85 1.45 -9.64 9.90
N GLY A 86 1.48 -9.77 8.58
CA GLY A 86 1.05 -10.95 7.82
C GLY A 86 -0.43 -10.97 7.44
N ASP A 87 -1.28 -10.18 8.09
CA ASP A 87 -2.68 -10.03 7.66
C ASP A 87 -2.76 -9.40 6.27
N ARG A 88 -3.86 -9.63 5.58
CA ARG A 88 -4.08 -9.17 4.21
C ARG A 88 -5.26 -8.23 4.10
N VAL A 89 -5.07 -7.14 3.35
CA VAL A 89 -6.08 -6.10 3.13
C VAL A 89 -6.27 -5.91 1.62
N LEU A 90 -7.51 -6.06 1.16
CA LEU A 90 -7.90 -5.75 -0.21
C LEU A 90 -8.24 -4.26 -0.33
N THR A 91 -7.70 -3.57 -1.33
CA THR A 91 -8.01 -2.16 -1.57
C THR A 91 -8.69 -1.95 -2.91
N LEU A 92 -9.88 -1.33 -2.86
CA LEU A 92 -10.71 -0.93 -4.00
C LEU A 92 -10.82 0.60 -4.01
N LEU A 93 -9.68 1.29 -4.06
CA LEU A 93 -9.58 2.74 -3.78
C LEU A 93 -9.45 3.60 -5.05
N LYS A 94 -9.55 3.02 -6.25
CA LYS A 94 -9.29 3.78 -7.49
C LYS A 94 -7.93 4.49 -7.40
N ARG A 95 -7.91 5.77 -7.81
CA ARG A 95 -6.75 6.66 -7.72
C ARG A 95 -6.94 7.71 -6.62
N ASN A 96 -7.66 7.38 -5.53
CA ASN A 96 -7.80 8.26 -4.39
C ASN A 96 -6.48 8.33 -3.59
N TRP A 97 -6.17 9.50 -3.03
CA TRP A 97 -4.93 9.70 -2.27
C TRP A 97 -4.81 8.76 -1.06
N GLN A 98 -5.93 8.31 -0.52
CA GLN A 98 -5.99 7.32 0.56
C GLN A 98 -5.27 6.02 0.20
N TYR A 99 -5.20 5.66 -1.10
CA TYR A 99 -4.46 4.47 -1.52
C TYR A 99 -2.99 4.53 -1.12
N TRP A 100 -2.31 5.66 -1.37
CA TRP A 100 -0.89 5.81 -1.03
C TRP A 100 -0.64 5.83 0.47
N VAL A 101 -1.49 6.52 1.23
CA VAL A 101 -1.44 6.50 2.70
C VAL A 101 -1.63 5.09 3.24
N THR A 102 -2.64 4.36 2.73
CA THR A 102 -2.90 2.97 3.10
C THR A 102 -1.74 2.05 2.75
N ALA A 103 -1.16 2.18 1.55
CA ALA A 103 -0.02 1.37 1.14
C ALA A 103 1.17 1.56 2.08
N VAL A 104 1.53 2.81 2.38
CA VAL A 104 2.63 3.12 3.32
C VAL A 104 2.31 2.62 4.73
N ALA A 105 1.05 2.73 5.19
CA ALA A 105 0.62 2.19 6.49
C ALA A 105 0.76 0.67 6.54
N CYS A 106 0.28 -0.05 5.51
CA CYS A 106 0.43 -1.51 5.41
C CYS A 106 1.92 -1.92 5.41
N HIS A 107 2.77 -1.22 4.65
CA HIS A 107 4.21 -1.47 4.65
C HIS A 107 4.81 -1.28 6.05
N ARG A 108 4.38 -0.24 6.77
CA ARG A 108 4.80 0.06 8.14
C ARG A 108 4.42 -1.01 9.15
N MET A 109 3.24 -1.60 8.97
CA MET A 109 2.70 -2.66 9.82
C MET A 109 3.21 -4.06 9.47
N GLY A 110 3.75 -4.26 8.25
CA GLY A 110 3.98 -5.58 7.66
C GLY A 110 2.67 -6.29 7.27
N VAL A 111 1.60 -5.53 7.07
CA VAL A 111 0.33 -5.99 6.51
C VAL A 111 0.48 -6.07 4.98
N VAL A 112 0.00 -7.14 4.38
CA VAL A 112 0.07 -7.35 2.94
C VAL A 112 -1.08 -6.61 2.26
N ILE A 113 -0.75 -5.58 1.50
CA ILE A 113 -1.75 -4.87 0.68
C ILE A 113 -2.00 -5.62 -0.61
N ILE A 114 -3.29 -5.75 -1.00
CA ILE A 114 -3.72 -6.37 -2.25
C ILE A 114 -4.54 -5.35 -3.04
N PRO A 115 -3.92 -4.57 -3.93
CA PRO A 115 -4.66 -3.64 -4.78
C PRO A 115 -5.53 -4.36 -5.80
N ALA A 116 -6.75 -3.86 -6.00
CA ALA A 116 -7.67 -4.43 -6.96
C ALA A 116 -8.52 -3.35 -7.67
N SER A 117 -9.09 -3.73 -8.81
CA SER A 117 -10.01 -2.86 -9.55
C SER A 117 -11.34 -2.72 -8.82
N VAL A 118 -11.90 -1.52 -8.83
CA VAL A 118 -13.27 -1.25 -8.36
C VAL A 118 -14.34 -1.90 -9.26
N GLN A 119 -13.95 -2.40 -10.42
CA GLN A 119 -14.85 -3.08 -11.37
C GLN A 119 -15.02 -4.59 -11.07
N LEU A 120 -14.45 -5.09 -9.98
CA LEU A 120 -14.61 -6.49 -9.59
C LEU A 120 -16.07 -6.79 -9.27
N ALA A 121 -16.60 -7.86 -9.87
CA ALA A 121 -17.91 -8.38 -9.52
C ALA A 121 -17.86 -9.16 -8.19
N THR A 122 -19.01 -9.35 -7.57
CA THR A 122 -19.17 -10.09 -6.30
C THR A 122 -18.40 -11.41 -6.28
N LYS A 123 -18.56 -12.26 -7.29
CA LYS A 123 -17.86 -13.56 -7.38
C LYS A 123 -16.34 -13.44 -7.37
N ASP A 124 -15.82 -12.36 -7.97
CA ASP A 124 -14.38 -12.12 -8.07
C ASP A 124 -13.81 -11.64 -6.72
N ILE A 125 -14.60 -10.89 -5.96
CA ILE A 125 -14.25 -10.47 -4.60
C ILE A 125 -14.27 -11.67 -3.67
N VAL A 126 -15.34 -12.48 -3.67
CA VAL A 126 -15.46 -13.70 -2.86
C VAL A 126 -14.28 -14.62 -3.08
N TYR A 127 -13.93 -14.87 -4.35
CA TYR A 127 -12.77 -15.70 -4.68
C TYR A 127 -11.48 -15.16 -4.05
N ARG A 128 -11.21 -13.86 -4.22
CA ARG A 128 -9.97 -13.25 -3.72
C ARG A 128 -9.90 -13.25 -2.20
N VAL A 129 -11.01 -12.92 -1.56
CA VAL A 129 -11.09 -12.89 -0.08
C VAL A 129 -10.81 -14.27 0.50
N ASN A 130 -11.53 -15.28 0.02
CA ASN A 130 -11.39 -16.64 0.53
C ASN A 130 -10.05 -17.27 0.16
N PHE A 131 -9.57 -17.08 -1.08
CA PHE A 131 -8.30 -17.65 -1.54
C PHE A 131 -7.09 -17.05 -0.82
N ALA A 132 -7.08 -15.71 -0.65
CA ALA A 132 -5.96 -15.03 -0.02
C ALA A 132 -6.11 -14.87 1.51
N GLY A 133 -7.22 -15.23 2.12
CA GLY A 133 -7.48 -15.01 3.54
C GLY A 133 -7.47 -13.53 3.90
N ILE A 134 -8.20 -12.71 3.15
CA ILE A 134 -8.26 -11.26 3.35
C ILE A 134 -9.15 -10.95 4.55
N ARG A 135 -8.64 -10.16 5.49
CA ARG A 135 -9.35 -9.79 6.72
C ARG A 135 -10.10 -8.47 6.64
N ALA A 136 -9.67 -7.56 5.77
CA ALA A 136 -10.33 -6.28 5.62
C ALA A 136 -10.40 -5.85 4.15
N ILE A 137 -11.46 -5.15 3.78
CA ILE A 137 -11.61 -4.47 2.50
C ILE A 137 -11.70 -2.97 2.78
N ILE A 138 -10.85 -2.18 2.09
CA ILE A 138 -10.93 -0.72 2.09
C ILE A 138 -11.40 -0.29 0.71
N ALA A 139 -12.61 0.25 0.63
CA ALA A 139 -13.24 0.68 -0.62
C ALA A 139 -13.45 2.20 -0.65
N THR A 140 -13.80 2.70 -1.82
CA THR A 140 -14.10 4.11 -2.05
C THR A 140 -15.61 4.37 -2.14
N ASP A 141 -16.00 5.64 -2.27
CA ASP A 141 -17.35 6.17 -2.42
C ASP A 141 -18.05 5.81 -3.76
N ASP A 142 -17.69 4.69 -4.37
CA ASP A 142 -18.31 4.18 -5.61
C ASP A 142 -19.45 3.21 -5.29
N GLU A 143 -20.67 3.61 -5.57
CA GLU A 143 -21.88 2.83 -5.22
C GLU A 143 -21.89 1.42 -5.82
N TRP A 144 -21.41 1.26 -7.04
CA TRP A 144 -21.38 -0.05 -7.67
C TRP A 144 -20.40 -0.97 -6.94
N SER A 145 -19.19 -0.48 -6.67
CA SER A 145 -18.16 -1.22 -5.94
C SER A 145 -18.63 -1.59 -4.53
N GLN A 146 -19.27 -0.65 -3.82
CA GLN A 146 -19.82 -0.90 -2.49
C GLN A 146 -20.84 -2.05 -2.49
N ARG A 147 -21.81 -2.02 -3.43
CA ARG A 147 -22.79 -3.11 -3.57
C ARG A 147 -22.14 -4.46 -3.83
N GLN A 148 -21.11 -4.50 -4.71
CA GLN A 148 -20.39 -5.75 -4.97
C GLN A 148 -19.66 -6.28 -3.73
N VAL A 149 -19.07 -5.39 -2.94
CA VAL A 149 -18.39 -5.75 -1.67
C VAL A 149 -19.40 -6.23 -0.63
N GLU A 150 -20.53 -5.57 -0.46
CA GLU A 150 -21.59 -5.98 0.49
C GLU A 150 -22.15 -7.36 0.18
N GLU A 151 -22.43 -7.64 -1.09
CA GLU A 151 -22.90 -8.96 -1.51
C GLU A 151 -21.80 -10.03 -1.37
N ALA A 152 -20.53 -9.67 -1.59
CA ALA A 152 -19.43 -10.59 -1.39
C ALA A 152 -19.21 -10.90 0.10
N ALA A 153 -19.32 -9.90 0.98
CA ALA A 153 -19.11 -10.07 2.41
C ALA A 153 -20.04 -11.13 3.03
N LYS A 154 -21.27 -11.27 2.51
CA LYS A 154 -22.23 -12.31 2.94
C LYS A 154 -21.77 -13.74 2.65
N GLN A 155 -20.79 -13.91 1.75
CA GLN A 155 -20.30 -15.18 1.24
C GLN A 155 -18.83 -15.44 1.60
N CYS A 156 -18.16 -14.44 2.18
CA CYS A 156 -16.75 -14.53 2.56
C CYS A 156 -16.57 -15.13 3.95
N THR A 157 -15.48 -15.87 4.13
CA THR A 157 -15.06 -16.39 5.45
C THR A 157 -13.84 -15.63 5.91
N GLY A 158 -13.81 -15.22 7.19
CA GLY A 158 -12.67 -14.52 7.80
C GLY A 158 -12.48 -13.08 7.34
N LEU A 159 -13.49 -12.49 6.69
CA LEU A 159 -13.53 -11.06 6.40
C LEU A 159 -14.11 -10.34 7.62
N ASP A 160 -13.27 -9.61 8.35
CA ASP A 160 -13.65 -8.99 9.62
C ASP A 160 -14.19 -7.56 9.45
N TYR A 161 -13.64 -6.80 8.46
CA TYR A 161 -13.90 -5.37 8.37
C TYR A 161 -14.17 -4.89 6.94
N LEU A 162 -15.17 -4.02 6.81
CA LEU A 162 -15.42 -3.18 5.64
C LEU A 162 -15.14 -1.73 6.03
N LEU A 163 -14.19 -1.08 5.37
CA LEU A 163 -13.81 0.31 5.61
C LEU A 163 -14.10 1.15 4.36
N LEU A 164 -14.73 2.30 4.56
CA LEU A 164 -15.10 3.20 3.48
C LEU A 164 -14.26 4.47 3.55
N ALA A 165 -13.50 4.74 2.51
CA ALA A 165 -12.82 6.01 2.30
C ALA A 165 -13.73 6.99 1.54
N ARG A 166 -13.63 8.29 1.88
CA ARG A 166 -14.40 9.39 1.29
C ARG A 166 -15.90 9.32 1.57
N GLY A 167 -16.28 8.97 2.77
CA GLY A 167 -17.68 9.00 3.18
C GLY A 167 -17.99 8.04 4.31
N GLY A 168 -19.22 8.12 4.78
CA GLY A 168 -19.78 7.23 5.79
C GLY A 168 -20.96 6.44 5.21
N LYS A 169 -21.09 5.19 5.62
CA LYS A 169 -22.21 4.31 5.26
C LYS A 169 -22.50 3.34 6.40
N GLU A 170 -23.75 3.09 6.67
CA GLU A 170 -24.16 2.08 7.65
C GLU A 170 -23.56 0.70 7.30
N GLY A 171 -23.04 0.02 8.30
CA GLY A 171 -22.35 -1.27 8.14
C GLY A 171 -20.89 -1.16 7.69
N TRP A 172 -20.36 0.05 7.47
CA TRP A 172 -18.97 0.31 7.13
C TRP A 172 -18.31 1.17 8.21
N LEU A 173 -17.04 0.91 8.46
CA LEU A 173 -16.20 1.78 9.28
C LEU A 173 -15.73 2.98 8.43
N ASP A 174 -15.84 4.18 8.98
CA ASP A 174 -15.34 5.40 8.34
C ASP A 174 -13.81 5.45 8.40
N TYR A 175 -13.16 5.23 7.24
CA TYR A 175 -11.71 5.14 7.16
C TYR A 175 -11.03 6.48 7.36
N ASP A 176 -11.55 7.56 6.78
CA ASP A 176 -10.96 8.88 6.90
C ASP A 176 -11.08 9.42 8.33
N ARG A 177 -12.22 9.21 8.97
CA ARG A 177 -12.44 9.57 10.36
C ARG A 177 -11.52 8.76 11.29
N GLY A 178 -11.43 7.44 11.08
CA GLY A 178 -10.53 6.59 11.87
C GLY A 178 -9.07 7.02 11.80
N ILE A 179 -8.59 7.44 10.61
CA ILE A 179 -7.26 8.02 10.45
C ILE A 179 -7.15 9.37 11.18
N ALA A 180 -8.14 10.24 11.05
CA ALA A 180 -8.09 11.58 11.64
C ALA A 180 -7.99 11.52 13.18
N GLU A 181 -8.71 10.60 13.81
CA GLU A 181 -8.79 10.43 15.27
C GLU A 181 -7.60 9.62 15.85
N ALA A 182 -6.87 8.86 15.03
CA ALA A 182 -5.77 8.01 15.48
C ALA A 182 -4.51 8.82 15.87
N PRO A 183 -3.69 8.32 16.82
CA PRO A 183 -2.42 8.96 17.20
C PRO A 183 -1.41 8.92 16.04
N ALA A 184 -0.51 9.93 16.02
CA ALA A 184 0.52 10.06 14.98
C ALA A 184 1.81 9.28 15.27
N GLU A 185 1.99 8.76 16.49
CA GLU A 185 3.12 7.91 16.85
C GLU A 185 2.77 6.44 16.63
N PHE A 186 3.63 5.71 15.93
CA PHE A 186 3.43 4.29 15.65
C PHE A 186 4.70 3.49 15.91
N ASN A 187 4.60 2.48 16.77
CA ASN A 187 5.67 1.54 17.04
C ASN A 187 5.66 0.41 16.00
N MET A 188 6.61 0.47 15.06
CA MET A 188 6.70 -0.53 14.00
C MET A 188 7.10 -1.90 14.56
N PRO A 189 6.42 -2.98 14.13
CA PRO A 189 6.88 -4.34 14.42
C PRO A 189 8.20 -4.61 13.69
N GLU A 190 8.88 -5.69 14.09
CA GLU A 190 10.06 -6.14 13.39
C GLU A 190 9.68 -6.72 12.02
N ILE A 191 10.22 -6.12 10.95
CA ILE A 191 9.97 -6.49 9.56
C ILE A 191 11.30 -6.76 8.86
N TYR A 192 11.36 -7.90 8.17
CA TYR A 192 12.52 -8.33 7.38
C TYR A 192 12.26 -8.13 5.88
N ASN A 193 13.32 -8.03 5.11
CA ASN A 193 13.24 -7.87 3.66
C ASN A 193 12.56 -9.04 2.94
N THR A 194 12.49 -10.20 3.57
CA THR A 194 11.80 -11.41 3.09
C THR A 194 10.31 -11.47 3.45
N ASP A 195 9.82 -10.57 4.31
CA ASP A 195 8.38 -10.49 4.62
C ASP A 195 7.62 -10.00 3.38
N ILE A 196 6.40 -10.51 3.19
CA ILE A 196 5.56 -10.11 2.06
C ILE A 196 5.13 -8.64 2.24
N LEU A 197 5.35 -7.84 1.21
CA LEU A 197 4.97 -6.42 1.14
C LEU A 197 3.59 -6.26 0.53
N LEU A 198 3.39 -6.82 -0.64
CA LEU A 198 2.16 -6.70 -1.41
C LEU A 198 1.91 -7.96 -2.25
N SER A 199 0.68 -8.09 -2.72
CA SER A 199 0.33 -9.15 -3.66
C SER A 199 -0.64 -8.64 -4.73
N TYR A 200 -0.58 -9.23 -5.93
CA TYR A 200 -1.48 -8.93 -7.03
C TYR A 200 -2.15 -10.18 -7.56
N PHE A 201 -3.44 -10.08 -7.82
CA PHE A 201 -4.13 -11.08 -8.64
C PHE A 201 -3.93 -10.75 -10.13
N THR A 202 -3.33 -11.68 -10.84
CA THR A 202 -3.10 -11.57 -12.28
C THR A 202 -4.09 -12.45 -13.05
N SER A 203 -4.47 -12.04 -14.27
CA SER A 203 -5.28 -12.88 -15.17
C SER A 203 -4.50 -14.14 -15.51
N GLY A 204 -5.01 -15.29 -15.05
CA GLY A 204 -4.47 -16.58 -15.48
C GLY A 204 -4.89 -16.88 -16.92
N THR A 205 -4.00 -17.47 -17.71
CA THR A 205 -4.31 -17.91 -19.09
C THR A 205 -5.28 -19.09 -19.16
N THR A 206 -5.50 -19.78 -18.04
CA THR A 206 -6.20 -21.08 -17.98
C THR A 206 -7.22 -21.20 -16.84
N GLY A 207 -7.87 -20.10 -16.40
CA GLY A 207 -8.87 -20.21 -15.35
C GLY A 207 -8.84 -19.09 -14.31
N MET A 208 -8.88 -19.43 -13.02
CA MET A 208 -8.97 -18.46 -11.94
C MET A 208 -7.71 -17.60 -11.81
N PRO A 209 -7.83 -16.32 -11.36
CA PRO A 209 -6.70 -15.44 -11.16
C PRO A 209 -5.64 -16.04 -10.22
N LYS A 210 -4.36 -15.85 -10.55
CA LYS A 210 -3.22 -16.27 -9.72
C LYS A 210 -2.80 -15.14 -8.81
N LEU A 211 -2.41 -15.46 -7.58
CA LEU A 211 -1.84 -14.50 -6.63
C LEU A 211 -0.31 -14.48 -6.77
N VAL A 212 0.21 -13.34 -7.21
CA VAL A 212 1.65 -13.07 -7.26
C VAL A 212 2.02 -12.28 -6.00
N VAL A 213 3.07 -12.71 -5.33
CA VAL A 213 3.55 -12.09 -4.09
C VAL A 213 4.88 -11.38 -4.32
N HIS A 214 5.06 -10.24 -3.66
CA HIS A 214 6.29 -9.47 -3.64
C HIS A 214 6.69 -9.20 -2.19
N ASP A 215 7.97 -9.38 -1.89
CA ASP A 215 8.53 -9.09 -0.57
C ASP A 215 8.93 -7.61 -0.40
N GLN A 216 9.52 -7.27 0.73
CA GLN A 216 9.95 -5.90 1.04
C GLN A 216 11.04 -5.38 0.09
N THR A 217 11.69 -6.23 -0.71
CA THR A 217 12.71 -5.80 -1.68
C THR A 217 12.12 -5.26 -2.98
N TYR A 218 10.83 -5.47 -3.23
CA TYR A 218 10.14 -5.04 -4.45
C TYR A 218 10.38 -3.56 -4.82
N PRO A 219 10.27 -2.58 -3.90
CA PRO A 219 10.56 -1.18 -4.22
C PRO A 219 12.01 -0.94 -4.62
N LEU A 220 12.95 -1.74 -4.11
CA LEU A 220 14.36 -1.64 -4.46
C LEU A 220 14.61 -2.06 -5.92
N GLY A 221 13.90 -3.09 -6.39
CA GLY A 221 13.95 -3.51 -7.79
C GLY A 221 13.52 -2.40 -8.77
N HIS A 222 12.60 -1.53 -8.34
CA HIS A 222 12.13 -0.38 -9.13
C HIS A 222 13.12 0.79 -9.21
N ILE A 223 14.21 0.79 -8.45
CA ILE A 223 15.25 1.84 -8.55
C ILE A 223 15.80 1.89 -9.98
N VAL A 224 15.98 0.75 -10.64
CA VAL A 224 16.47 0.68 -12.03
C VAL A 224 15.56 1.47 -12.95
N THR A 225 14.26 1.19 -12.95
CA THR A 225 13.30 1.87 -13.82
C THR A 225 13.06 3.33 -13.41
N ALA A 226 13.00 3.63 -12.12
CA ALA A 226 12.74 4.99 -11.63
C ALA A 226 13.93 5.95 -11.82
N LYS A 227 15.17 5.43 -11.83
CA LYS A 227 16.39 6.26 -11.89
C LYS A 227 17.00 6.33 -13.27
N PHE A 228 16.93 5.24 -14.07
CA PHE A 228 17.73 5.08 -15.29
C PHE A 228 16.89 4.96 -16.57
N TRP A 229 15.55 5.08 -16.47
CA TRP A 229 14.63 5.07 -17.61
C TRP A 229 13.89 6.39 -17.79
#